data_1344154e2c681c5729db145e9b7aa401
#
_entry.id   1344154e2c681c5729db145e9b7aa401
#
_cell.length_a   1.000
_cell.length_b   1.000
_cell.length_c   1.000
_cell.angle_alpha   90.00
_cell.angle_beta   90.00
_cell.angle_gamma   90.00
#
_symmetry.space_group_name_H-M   'P 1'
#
loop_
_entity.id
_entity.type
_entity.pdbx_description
1 polymer ?
#
loop_
_entity_poly.entity_id
_entity_poly.type
_entity_poly.pdbx_seq_one_letter_code
_entity_poly.pdbx_strand_id
1 'polypeptide(L)'
;MKKLRMTLATSVLLFLTAAVLQSCLDDWDDKYALFAVGTVKVIEGKDYYFSLDEGSKLYPSDTTYVHNYAVIDGQRTFIYFYELEEKLQGYEYNAQIKHIENILTKDIYSMPAEKADSIGDDNINATDLWITG
;
A
#
# COMPACT_ATOMS: atom_id res chain seq x y z
N MET A 1 -40.47 17.81 45.48
CA MET A 1 -39.58 16.68 45.42
C MET A 1 -39.71 15.79 44.16
N LYS A 2 -40.89 15.63 43.59
CA LYS A 2 -41.07 14.88 42.33
C LYS A 2 -40.36 15.57 41.13
N LYS A 3 -40.40 16.90 41.01
CA LYS A 3 -39.75 17.67 39.94
C LYS A 3 -38.21 17.57 40.00
N LEU A 4 -37.63 17.58 41.19
CA LEU A 4 -36.18 17.46 41.38
C LEU A 4 -35.65 16.07 40.98
N ARG A 5 -36.42 15.03 41.32
CA ARG A 5 -36.07 13.64 40.92
C ARG A 5 -36.16 13.41 39.41
N MET A 6 -37.11 14.07 38.78
CA MET A 6 -37.34 13.98 37.34
C MET A 6 -36.25 14.74 36.55
N THR A 7 -35.79 15.90 37.02
CA THR A 7 -34.68 16.64 36.41
C THR A 7 -33.34 15.92 36.60
N LEU A 8 -33.15 15.23 37.75
CA LEU A 8 -31.93 14.44 37.98
C LEU A 8 -31.88 13.21 37.07
N ALA A 9 -33.02 12.54 36.86
CA ALA A 9 -33.11 11.38 35.98
C ALA A 9 -32.89 11.74 34.51
N THR A 10 -33.39 12.86 34.05
CA THR A 10 -33.15 13.35 32.66
C THR A 10 -31.71 13.78 32.46
N SER A 11 -31.09 14.41 33.46
CA SER A 11 -29.64 14.77 33.38
C SER A 11 -28.73 13.56 33.30
N VAL A 12 -29.00 12.51 34.10
CA VAL A 12 -28.21 11.25 34.04
C VAL A 12 -28.40 10.53 32.72
N LEU A 13 -29.60 10.52 32.18
CA LEU A 13 -29.88 9.90 30.87
C LEU A 13 -29.16 10.64 29.74
N LEU A 14 -29.11 11.98 29.80
CA LEU A 14 -28.40 12.81 28.81
C LEU A 14 -26.87 12.57 28.88
N PHE A 15 -26.30 12.38 30.07
CA PHE A 15 -24.89 12.07 30.25
C PHE A 15 -24.52 10.66 29.74
N LEU A 16 -25.40 9.67 29.93
CA LEU A 16 -25.16 8.33 29.42
C LEU A 16 -25.20 8.28 27.88
N THR A 17 -26.08 9.04 27.24
CA THR A 17 -26.14 9.07 25.76
C THR A 17 -24.94 9.79 25.14
N ALA A 18 -24.38 10.80 25.80
CA ALA A 18 -23.17 11.49 25.35
C ALA A 18 -21.93 10.58 25.35
N ALA A 19 -21.84 9.67 26.31
CA ALA A 19 -20.69 8.73 26.40
C ALA A 19 -20.70 7.66 25.29
N VAL A 20 -21.85 7.33 24.73
CA VAL A 20 -21.97 6.31 23.68
C VAL A 20 -21.63 6.89 22.29
N LEU A 21 -21.73 8.20 22.11
CA LEU A 21 -21.43 8.87 20.84
C LEU A 21 -19.93 9.12 20.62
N GLN A 22 -19.12 9.01 21.66
CA GLN A 22 -17.65 9.18 21.52
C GLN A 22 -16.92 7.91 21.03
N SER A 23 -17.61 6.79 20.94
CA SER A 23 -17.01 5.53 20.48
C SER A 23 -16.87 5.41 18.96
N CYS A 24 -17.30 6.40 18.20
CA CYS A 24 -17.22 6.38 16.72
C CYS A 24 -16.31 7.47 16.13
N LEU A 25 -15.55 8.17 16.97
CA LEU A 25 -14.41 8.95 16.53
C LEU A 25 -13.17 8.05 16.64
N ASP A 26 -13.13 7.00 15.82
CA ASP A 26 -11.84 6.48 15.39
C ASP A 26 -11.13 7.68 14.77
N ASP A 27 -10.02 8.08 15.38
CA ASP A 27 -9.04 8.93 14.73
C ASP A 27 -8.66 8.23 13.41
N TRP A 28 -9.41 8.52 12.38
CA TRP A 28 -8.92 8.40 11.04
C TRP A 28 -7.78 9.40 10.97
N ASP A 29 -6.61 8.92 11.31
CA ASP A 29 -5.37 9.59 10.97
C ASP A 29 -5.47 9.79 9.47
N ASP A 30 -5.81 11.03 9.05
CA ASP A 30 -5.99 11.44 7.64
C ASP A 30 -4.66 11.40 6.86
N LYS A 31 -3.75 10.51 7.25
CA LYS A 31 -2.59 10.16 6.45
C LYS A 31 -3.08 9.30 5.31
N TYR A 32 -3.26 9.91 4.16
CA TYR A 32 -3.47 9.17 2.93
C TYR A 32 -2.26 8.28 2.67
N ALA A 33 -2.50 6.99 2.47
CA ALA A 33 -1.45 6.09 2.05
C ALA A 33 -0.90 6.57 0.70
N LEU A 34 0.40 6.75 0.63
CA LEU A 34 1.08 7.03 -0.62
C LEU A 34 1.11 5.76 -1.47
N PHE A 35 1.10 5.94 -2.78
CA PHE A 35 1.18 4.86 -3.75
C PHE A 35 2.43 5.02 -4.60
N ALA A 36 3.15 3.94 -4.79
CA ALA A 36 4.31 3.90 -5.68
C ALA A 36 4.38 2.57 -6.44
N VAL A 37 5.08 2.61 -7.56
CA VAL A 37 5.46 1.42 -8.31
C VAL A 37 6.97 1.29 -8.23
N GLY A 38 7.45 0.09 -7.97
CA GLY A 38 8.87 -0.14 -7.81
C GLY A 38 9.29 -1.58 -8.01
N THR A 39 10.57 -1.78 -7.94
CA THR A 39 11.21 -3.09 -8.03
C THR A 39 11.88 -3.43 -6.71
N VAL A 40 11.63 -4.61 -6.20
CA VAL A 40 12.30 -5.15 -5.01
C VAL A 40 13.79 -5.32 -5.31
N LYS A 41 14.63 -4.79 -4.44
CA LYS A 41 16.08 -4.97 -4.47
C LYS A 41 16.55 -5.56 -3.15
N VAL A 42 17.09 -6.77 -3.21
CA VAL A 42 17.62 -7.45 -2.03
C VAL A 42 19.03 -6.95 -1.76
N ILE A 43 19.27 -6.54 -0.51
CA ILE A 43 20.60 -6.25 0.01
C ILE A 43 21.13 -7.51 0.67
N GLU A 44 22.42 -7.62 0.87
CA GLU A 44 23.09 -8.77 1.48
C GLU A 44 22.29 -9.41 2.63
N GLY A 45 21.93 -10.67 2.45
CA GLY A 45 21.26 -11.50 3.44
C GLY A 45 19.74 -11.50 3.34
N LYS A 46 19.03 -10.73 4.14
CA LYS A 46 17.56 -10.73 4.23
C LYS A 46 16.93 -9.34 4.16
N ASP A 47 17.76 -8.33 4.04
CA ASP A 47 17.30 -6.95 3.95
C ASP A 47 16.97 -6.57 2.50
N TYR A 48 16.03 -5.65 2.32
CA TYR A 48 15.60 -5.24 0.99
C TYR A 48 15.07 -3.81 1.01
N TYR A 49 15.04 -3.21 -0.17
CA TYR A 49 14.39 -1.92 -0.40
C TYR A 49 13.62 -1.96 -1.73
N PHE A 50 12.83 -0.95 -1.98
CA PHE A 50 12.17 -0.78 -3.26
C PHE A 50 12.85 0.35 -4.04
N SER A 51 13.27 0.03 -5.25
CA SER A 51 13.71 1.02 -6.23
C SER A 51 12.48 1.49 -6.99
N LEU A 52 12.04 2.72 -6.74
CA LEU A 52 10.84 3.27 -7.34
C LEU A 52 11.11 3.70 -8.78
N ASP A 53 10.07 3.69 -9.61
CA ASP A 53 10.18 4.03 -11.04
C ASP A 53 10.57 5.49 -11.28
N GLU A 54 10.27 6.36 -10.34
CA GLU A 54 10.70 7.76 -10.34
C GLU A 54 12.19 7.96 -10.00
N GLY A 55 12.90 6.90 -9.62
CA GLY A 55 14.33 6.92 -9.28
C GLY A 55 14.63 6.97 -7.78
N SER A 56 13.62 7.14 -6.93
CA SER A 56 13.78 7.17 -5.47
C SER A 56 13.94 5.78 -4.88
N LYS A 57 14.48 5.71 -3.65
CA LYS A 57 14.58 4.48 -2.87
C LYS A 57 13.70 4.55 -1.64
N LEU A 58 12.89 3.51 -1.46
CA LEU A 58 12.00 3.36 -0.34
C LEU A 58 12.46 2.20 0.55
N TYR A 59 12.72 2.48 1.83
CA TYR A 59 13.08 1.47 2.82
C TYR A 59 11.87 1.10 3.68
N PRO A 60 11.50 -0.18 3.75
CA PRO A 60 10.33 -0.63 4.50
C PRO A 60 10.67 -0.89 5.97
N SER A 61 10.81 0.16 6.78
CA SER A 61 11.15 0.02 8.21
C SER A 61 10.07 -0.66 9.03
N ASP A 62 8.80 -0.48 8.66
CA ASP A 62 7.68 -1.11 9.34
C ASP A 62 6.84 -1.92 8.33
N THR A 63 6.86 -3.23 8.50
CA THR A 63 6.14 -4.20 7.67
C THR A 63 5.05 -4.93 8.45
N THR A 64 4.58 -4.35 9.55
CA THR A 64 3.60 -4.97 10.47
C THR A 64 2.31 -5.40 9.76
N TYR A 65 1.89 -4.69 8.72
CA TYR A 65 0.67 -5.00 7.96
C TYR A 65 0.85 -6.01 6.83
N VAL A 66 2.10 -6.31 6.45
CA VAL A 66 2.42 -7.21 5.32
C VAL A 66 3.17 -8.45 5.80
N HIS A 67 2.58 -9.17 6.75
CA HIS A 67 3.12 -10.42 7.24
C HIS A 67 3.28 -11.43 6.09
N ASN A 68 4.35 -12.18 6.08
CA ASN A 68 4.63 -13.22 5.10
C ASN A 68 4.82 -12.76 3.65
N TYR A 69 5.20 -11.50 3.43
CA TYR A 69 5.60 -11.08 2.10
C TYR A 69 6.84 -11.84 1.65
N ALA A 70 6.73 -12.55 0.52
CA ALA A 70 7.85 -13.26 -0.08
C ALA A 70 8.73 -12.26 -0.84
N VAL A 71 9.90 -11.94 -0.28
CA VAL A 71 10.87 -11.03 -0.89
C VAL A 71 11.59 -11.74 -2.01
N ILE A 72 11.39 -11.27 -3.24
CA ILE A 72 12.03 -11.80 -4.45
C ILE A 72 12.75 -10.65 -5.14
N ASP A 73 14.08 -10.78 -5.31
CA ASP A 73 14.87 -9.76 -6.01
C ASP A 73 14.40 -9.59 -7.45
N GLY A 74 14.25 -8.34 -7.87
CA GLY A 74 13.76 -8.00 -9.21
C GLY A 74 12.22 -8.06 -9.38
N GLN A 75 11.46 -8.46 -8.36
CA GLN A 75 10.00 -8.47 -8.42
C GLN A 75 9.45 -7.05 -8.53
N ARG A 76 8.60 -6.81 -9.53
CA ARG A 76 7.85 -5.56 -9.70
C ARG A 76 6.64 -5.56 -8.80
N THR A 77 6.37 -4.44 -8.11
CA THR A 77 5.29 -4.33 -7.13
C THR A 77 4.59 -2.98 -7.18
N PHE A 78 3.30 -3.01 -6.84
CA PHE A 78 2.56 -1.85 -6.34
C PHE A 78 2.74 -1.79 -4.83
N ILE A 79 3.01 -0.59 -4.29
CA ILE A 79 3.32 -0.38 -2.88
C ILE A 79 2.42 0.73 -2.35
N TYR A 80 1.70 0.43 -1.26
CA TYR A 80 0.92 1.40 -0.50
C TYR A 80 1.59 1.58 0.86
N PHE A 81 1.94 2.80 1.21
CA PHE A 81 2.74 3.07 2.40
C PHE A 81 2.44 4.42 3.04
N TYR A 82 2.81 4.56 4.29
CA TYR A 82 2.92 5.84 4.99
C TYR A 82 4.39 6.21 5.14
N GLU A 83 4.72 7.46 4.85
CA GLU A 83 6.06 7.98 5.11
C GLU A 83 6.24 8.20 6.62
N LEU A 84 7.32 7.68 7.16
CA LEU A 84 7.73 7.88 8.55
C LEU A 84 8.56 9.16 8.66
N GLU A 85 8.46 9.83 9.81
CA GLU A 85 9.18 11.09 10.05
C GLU A 85 10.70 10.91 10.13
N GLU A 86 11.14 9.73 10.60
CA GLU A 86 12.55 9.40 10.69
C GLU A 86 13.15 9.21 9.29
N LYS A 87 14.18 9.99 8.97
CA LYS A 87 14.89 9.88 7.68
C LYS A 87 16.06 8.93 7.81
N LEU A 88 16.18 8.03 6.82
CA LEU A 88 17.29 7.10 6.71
C LEU A 88 18.28 7.56 5.66
N GLN A 89 19.57 7.49 5.98
CA GLN A 89 20.62 7.87 5.05
C GLN A 89 20.66 6.91 3.85
N GLY A 90 20.58 7.46 2.66
CA GLY A 90 20.61 6.68 1.41
C GLY A 90 19.24 6.22 0.89
N TYR A 91 18.16 6.64 1.55
CA TYR A 91 16.78 6.38 1.15
C TYR A 91 15.98 7.68 1.18
N GLU A 92 15.20 7.93 0.15
CA GLU A 92 14.30 9.08 0.06
C GLU A 92 13.07 8.89 0.94
N TYR A 93 12.56 7.64 0.99
CA TYR A 93 11.40 7.28 1.81
C TYR A 93 11.77 6.23 2.87
N ASN A 94 11.45 6.54 4.11
CA ASN A 94 11.38 5.59 5.20
C ASN A 94 9.90 5.29 5.45
N ALA A 95 9.48 4.04 5.32
CA ALA A 95 8.07 3.74 5.14
C ALA A 95 7.53 2.66 6.08
N GLN A 96 6.29 2.88 6.52
CA GLN A 96 5.41 1.84 7.02
C GLN A 96 4.59 1.29 5.86
N ILE A 97 4.80 0.04 5.53
CA ILE A 97 4.11 -0.61 4.42
C ILE A 97 2.71 -1.05 4.84
N LYS A 98 1.71 -0.63 4.08
CA LYS A 98 0.31 -1.01 4.30
C LYS A 98 -0.10 -2.20 3.46
N HIS A 99 0.30 -2.20 2.21
CA HIS A 99 -0.03 -3.26 1.26
C HIS A 99 1.00 -3.33 0.15
N ILE A 100 1.27 -4.54 -0.32
CA ILE A 100 2.13 -4.81 -1.47
C ILE A 100 1.38 -5.76 -2.40
N GLU A 101 1.34 -5.43 -3.67
CA GLU A 101 0.78 -6.27 -4.70
C GLU A 101 1.85 -6.54 -5.77
N ASN A 102 2.14 -7.81 -6.01
CA ASN A 102 3.12 -8.20 -7.01
C ASN A 102 2.54 -8.04 -8.42
N ILE A 103 3.27 -7.34 -9.26
CA ILE A 103 2.94 -7.23 -10.67
C ILE A 103 3.42 -8.51 -11.35
N LEU A 104 2.52 -9.17 -12.06
CA LEU A 104 2.86 -10.37 -12.81
C LEU A 104 3.85 -10.02 -13.92
N THR A 105 5.08 -10.44 -13.75
CA THR A 105 6.12 -10.36 -14.77
C THR A 105 6.28 -11.74 -15.42
N LYS A 106 6.21 -11.79 -16.74
CA LYS A 106 6.45 -12.99 -17.53
C LYS A 106 7.57 -12.72 -18.51
N ASP A 107 8.41 -13.72 -18.73
CA ASP A 107 9.39 -13.68 -19.80
C ASP A 107 8.68 -13.54 -21.16
N ILE A 108 9.34 -12.85 -22.08
CA ILE A 108 8.87 -12.74 -23.44
C ILE A 108 8.92 -14.16 -24.04
N TYR A 109 7.76 -14.67 -24.43
CA TYR A 109 7.69 -15.94 -25.13
C TYR A 109 8.27 -15.78 -26.53
N SER A 110 9.45 -16.35 -26.74
CA SER A 110 10.04 -16.45 -28.08
C SER A 110 9.38 -17.61 -28.81
N MET A 111 8.47 -17.31 -29.72
CA MET A 111 7.79 -18.32 -30.50
C MET A 111 8.73 -18.93 -31.55
N PRO A 112 8.78 -20.27 -31.68
CA PRO A 112 9.45 -20.90 -32.80
C PRO A 112 8.84 -20.47 -34.14
N ALA A 113 9.65 -20.26 -35.15
CA ALA A 113 9.22 -19.79 -36.48
C ALA A 113 8.12 -20.64 -37.09
N GLU A 114 8.06 -21.94 -36.76
CA GLU A 114 7.05 -22.89 -37.20
C GLU A 114 5.62 -22.59 -36.72
N LYS A 115 5.51 -21.79 -35.62
CA LYS A 115 4.22 -21.41 -35.02
C LYS A 115 3.85 -19.94 -35.29
N ALA A 116 4.64 -19.24 -36.09
CA ALA A 116 4.40 -17.82 -36.38
C ALA A 116 3.02 -17.59 -37.02
N ASP A 117 2.53 -18.51 -37.81
CA ASP A 117 1.21 -18.44 -38.43
C ASP A 117 0.01 -18.62 -37.47
N SER A 118 0.29 -19.04 -36.23
CA SER A 118 -0.75 -19.17 -35.18
C SER A 118 -1.01 -17.89 -34.40
N ILE A 119 -0.21 -16.85 -34.65
CA ILE A 119 -0.45 -15.52 -34.11
C ILE A 119 -1.49 -14.88 -35.02
N GLY A 120 -2.69 -14.61 -34.50
CA GLY A 120 -3.72 -13.92 -35.25
C GLY A 120 -3.25 -12.55 -35.73
N ASP A 121 -3.72 -12.15 -36.92
CA ASP A 121 -3.47 -10.81 -37.49
C ASP A 121 -4.29 -9.70 -36.81
N ASP A 122 -4.81 -9.95 -35.60
CA ASP A 122 -5.59 -8.98 -34.85
C ASP A 122 -4.71 -7.82 -34.41
N ASN A 123 -4.94 -6.67 -35.01
CA ASN A 123 -4.37 -5.42 -34.57
C ASN A 123 -4.87 -5.11 -33.17
N ILE A 124 -3.97 -5.18 -32.18
CA ILE A 124 -4.27 -4.73 -30.83
C ILE A 124 -4.41 -3.22 -30.87
N ASN A 125 -5.62 -2.74 -30.66
CA ASN A 125 -5.90 -1.32 -30.56
C ASN A 125 -5.45 -0.84 -29.17
N ALA A 126 -4.17 -0.51 -29.04
CA ALA A 126 -3.63 0.06 -27.81
C ALA A 126 -3.97 1.56 -27.78
N THR A 127 -4.93 1.95 -26.96
CA THR A 127 -5.29 3.35 -26.72
C THR A 127 -4.31 4.03 -25.77
N ASP A 128 -3.70 3.27 -24.85
CA ASP A 128 -2.70 3.75 -23.92
C ASP A 128 -1.58 2.71 -23.76
N LEU A 129 -0.38 3.07 -24.15
CA LEU A 129 0.82 2.25 -23.95
C LEU A 129 1.70 2.88 -22.88
N TRP A 130 1.80 2.24 -21.72
CA TRP A 130 2.72 2.61 -20.67
C TRP A 130 3.97 1.73 -20.78
N ILE A 131 5.08 2.34 -21.21
CA ILE A 131 6.38 1.65 -21.20
C ILE A 131 7.08 2.04 -19.90
N THR A 132 7.12 1.08 -18.96
CA THR A 132 7.95 1.19 -17.76
C THR A 132 9.29 0.53 -18.08
N GLY A 133 10.33 1.37 -18.19
CA GLY A 133 11.71 0.95 -18.45
C GLY A 133 12.38 0.35 -17.23
#